data_c834884a542067c321061957fe38f24f
#
_entry.id   c834884a542067c321061957fe38f24f
#
_cell.length_a   1.000
_cell.length_b   1.000
_cell.length_c   1.000
_cell.angle_alpha   90.00
_cell.angle_beta   90.00
_cell.angle_gamma   90.00
#
_symmetry.space_group_name_H-M   'P 1'
#
loop_
_entity.id
_entity.type
_entity.pdbx_description
1 polymer ?
#
loop_
_entity_poly.entity_id
_entity_poly.type
_entity_poly.pdbx_seq_one_letter_code
_entity_poly.pdbx_strand_id
1 'polypeptide(L)'
;MDSISATSGRRSHHAINSIPMAPTPTSSPGPGHPASERPPAFPVEVVLDGASCLVVGAGPVGARKARGLLASGARVTVVAPRIGAHMKALAADPSPGTLVVEVRPYRSPEAADHLLVVSATGDPAVDAVVAADAVAAGTLVNRADSGGDGTGPTAGSVRFPAVHRDGPVTLTVSTAGSGPALALWLRARAAAALGPDVALLARLVAEARTALQDTGRATDSIDWGPVLDEVAPLVAEGRLDEARRSLARLTGV
;
A
#
# COMPACT_ATOMS: atom_id res chain seq x y z
N MET A 1 -58.78 -13.67 21.79
CA MET A 1 -57.96 -13.12 22.88
C MET A 1 -56.79 -14.06 23.07
N ASP A 2 -55.75 -13.91 22.34
CA ASP A 2 -54.50 -14.62 22.59
C ASP A 2 -53.37 -13.77 22.07
N SER A 3 -52.59 -13.28 22.99
CA SER A 3 -51.45 -12.40 22.78
C SER A 3 -50.23 -13.21 22.37
N ILE A 4 -49.73 -12.98 21.17
CA ILE A 4 -48.49 -13.55 20.71
C ILE A 4 -47.32 -12.66 21.18
N SER A 5 -46.54 -13.20 22.13
CA SER A 5 -45.28 -12.61 22.62
C SER A 5 -44.20 -12.78 21.57
N ALA A 6 -43.68 -11.68 21.03
CA ALA A 6 -42.54 -11.66 20.14
C ALA A 6 -41.24 -11.69 20.95
N THR A 7 -40.53 -12.80 20.90
CA THR A 7 -39.21 -12.95 21.51
C THR A 7 -38.15 -12.30 20.60
N SER A 8 -37.65 -11.15 21.01
CA SER A 8 -36.53 -10.44 20.38
C SER A 8 -35.22 -11.22 20.59
N GLY A 9 -34.79 -11.94 19.57
CA GLY A 9 -33.47 -12.54 19.53
C GLY A 9 -32.36 -11.45 19.36
N ARG A 10 -31.68 -11.13 20.44
CA ARG A 10 -30.45 -10.34 20.42
C ARG A 10 -29.40 -11.11 19.66
N ARG A 11 -29.02 -10.62 18.46
CA ARG A 11 -27.82 -11.06 17.76
C ARG A 11 -26.61 -10.56 18.56
N SER A 12 -25.86 -11.48 19.12
CA SER A 12 -24.58 -11.21 19.75
C SER A 12 -23.62 -10.70 18.67
N HIS A 13 -23.21 -9.46 18.78
CA HIS A 13 -22.06 -8.95 18.02
C HIS A 13 -20.84 -9.70 18.54
N HIS A 14 -20.29 -10.60 17.71
CA HIS A 14 -19.00 -11.21 17.99
C HIS A 14 -17.95 -10.11 17.98
N ALA A 15 -17.29 -9.95 19.11
CA ALA A 15 -16.13 -9.08 19.25
C ALA A 15 -15.06 -9.54 18.26
N ILE A 16 -14.61 -8.62 17.40
CA ILE A 16 -13.43 -8.80 16.59
C ILE A 16 -12.28 -9.01 17.56
N ASN A 17 -11.68 -10.19 17.51
CA ASN A 17 -10.60 -10.62 18.39
C ASN A 17 -9.44 -9.64 18.21
N SER A 18 -9.21 -8.79 19.21
CA SER A 18 -8.13 -7.81 19.23
C SER A 18 -6.83 -8.59 19.32
N ILE A 19 -6.03 -8.57 18.26
CA ILE A 19 -4.61 -8.93 18.35
C ILE A 19 -4.05 -8.08 19.47
N PRO A 20 -3.42 -8.66 20.54
CA PRO A 20 -2.83 -7.85 21.58
C PRO A 20 -1.71 -7.01 20.96
N MET A 21 -1.99 -5.73 20.76
CA MET A 21 -0.94 -4.77 20.45
C MET A 21 0.04 -4.79 21.62
N ALA A 22 1.30 -5.09 21.32
CA ALA A 22 2.39 -4.89 22.27
C ALA A 22 2.25 -3.48 22.87
N PRO A 23 2.48 -3.31 24.19
CA PRO A 23 2.32 -2.01 24.82
C PRO A 23 3.14 -0.98 24.06
N THR A 24 2.49 0.06 23.59
CA THR A 24 3.15 1.21 22.97
C THR A 24 4.17 1.73 23.98
N PRO A 25 5.47 1.79 23.65
CA PRO A 25 6.42 2.42 24.55
C PRO A 25 5.99 3.87 24.72
N THR A 26 5.59 4.23 25.93
CA THR A 26 5.39 5.61 26.35
C THR A 26 6.76 6.29 26.43
N SER A 27 7.35 6.62 25.27
CA SER A 27 8.47 7.53 25.22
C SER A 27 7.90 8.92 25.36
N SER A 28 8.10 9.53 26.55
CA SER A 28 7.93 10.95 26.72
C SER A 28 8.75 11.70 25.66
N PRO A 29 8.17 12.66 24.91
CA PRO A 29 8.93 13.41 23.94
C PRO A 29 10.07 14.14 24.64
N GLY A 30 11.30 13.85 24.22
CA GLY A 30 12.47 14.62 24.66
C GLY A 30 12.34 16.09 24.24
N PRO A 31 12.93 17.02 24.99
CA PRO A 31 12.83 18.45 24.68
C PRO A 31 13.52 18.74 23.35
N GLY A 32 12.76 19.16 22.31
CA GLY A 32 13.36 19.79 21.13
C GLY A 32 12.83 19.47 19.74
N HIS A 33 11.73 18.73 19.58
CA HIS A 33 11.07 18.65 18.26
C HIS A 33 9.65 19.18 18.37
N PRO A 34 9.27 20.19 17.58
CA PRO A 34 7.85 20.47 17.40
C PRO A 34 7.24 19.23 16.75
N ALA A 35 6.47 18.47 17.53
CA ALA A 35 5.58 17.46 16.98
C ALA A 35 4.75 18.16 15.90
N SER A 36 4.77 17.66 14.66
CA SER A 36 3.97 18.24 13.60
C SER A 36 2.53 18.26 14.11
N GLU A 37 1.89 19.39 14.17
CA GLU A 37 0.50 19.60 14.63
C GLU A 37 -0.52 18.87 13.75
N ARG A 38 -0.06 18.06 12.80
CA ARG A 38 -0.91 17.32 11.87
C ARG A 38 -1.28 15.96 12.40
N PRO A 39 -2.56 15.57 12.23
CA PRO A 39 -2.96 14.20 12.46
C PRO A 39 -2.12 13.24 11.59
N PRO A 40 -1.80 12.04 12.10
CA PRO A 40 -1.10 11.03 11.31
C PRO A 40 -1.95 10.64 10.10
N ALA A 41 -1.29 10.39 8.95
CA ALA A 41 -1.97 9.86 7.78
C ALA A 41 -2.46 8.43 8.05
N PHE A 42 -3.67 8.11 7.62
CA PHE A 42 -4.21 6.75 7.72
C PHE A 42 -3.61 5.87 6.62
N PRO A 43 -2.92 4.76 6.95
CA PRO A 43 -2.34 3.88 5.96
C PRO A 43 -3.41 3.00 5.32
N VAL A 44 -3.42 2.96 4.00
CA VAL A 44 -4.32 2.11 3.20
C VAL A 44 -3.55 1.51 2.03
N GLU A 45 -3.98 0.37 1.55
CA GLU A 45 -3.61 -0.18 0.25
C GLU A 45 -4.72 0.12 -0.76
N VAL A 46 -4.35 0.71 -1.90
CA VAL A 46 -5.29 1.00 -2.99
C VAL A 46 -5.10 -0.04 -4.09
N VAL A 47 -6.17 -0.76 -4.40
CA VAL A 47 -6.20 -1.71 -5.52
C VAL A 47 -6.32 -0.92 -6.82
N LEU A 48 -5.31 -1.04 -7.68
CA LEU A 48 -5.20 -0.28 -8.92
C LEU A 48 -5.37 -1.13 -10.18
N ASP A 49 -5.66 -2.42 -10.05
CA ASP A 49 -5.85 -3.29 -11.20
C ASP A 49 -6.99 -2.77 -12.09
N GLY A 50 -6.67 -2.46 -13.35
CA GLY A 50 -7.58 -1.83 -14.30
C GLY A 50 -8.03 -0.40 -13.96
N ALA A 51 -7.59 0.19 -12.84
CA ALA A 51 -7.95 1.55 -12.46
C ALA A 51 -7.29 2.62 -13.34
N SER A 52 -8.00 3.72 -13.61
CA SER A 52 -7.46 4.86 -14.36
C SER A 52 -6.59 5.73 -13.46
N CYS A 53 -5.33 5.95 -13.88
CA CYS A 53 -4.37 6.81 -13.18
C CYS A 53 -3.76 7.83 -14.16
N LEU A 54 -3.53 9.05 -13.68
CA LEU A 54 -2.88 10.12 -14.44
C LEU A 54 -1.52 10.45 -13.84
N VAL A 55 -0.51 10.62 -14.69
CA VAL A 55 0.78 11.19 -14.32
C VAL A 55 1.04 12.43 -15.16
N VAL A 56 1.09 13.58 -14.52
CA VAL A 56 1.44 14.84 -15.17
C VAL A 56 2.92 15.09 -14.97
N GLY A 57 3.67 15.05 -16.06
CA GLY A 57 5.13 15.13 -16.08
C GLY A 57 5.83 13.81 -16.44
N ALA A 58 6.68 13.86 -17.46
CA ALA A 58 7.39 12.70 -18.03
C ALA A 58 8.92 12.74 -17.77
N GLY A 59 9.33 13.42 -16.70
CA GLY A 59 10.71 13.41 -16.20
C GLY A 59 11.04 12.13 -15.40
N PRO A 60 12.25 12.06 -14.79
CA PRO A 60 12.66 10.88 -14.01
C PRO A 60 11.72 10.54 -12.86
N VAL A 61 11.16 11.55 -12.19
CA VAL A 61 10.23 11.36 -11.07
C VAL A 61 8.91 10.79 -11.58
N GLY A 62 8.31 11.39 -12.62
CA GLY A 62 7.07 10.91 -13.24
C GLY A 62 7.22 9.47 -13.75
N ALA A 63 8.31 9.15 -14.44
CA ALA A 63 8.58 7.79 -14.90
C ALA A 63 8.68 6.76 -13.79
N ARG A 64 9.36 7.11 -12.66
CA ARG A 64 9.43 6.24 -11.49
C ARG A 64 8.06 5.98 -10.87
N LYS A 65 7.22 7.02 -10.76
CA LYS A 65 5.86 6.91 -10.24
C LYS A 65 4.97 6.10 -11.17
N ALA A 66 5.00 6.38 -12.48
CA ALA A 66 4.26 5.62 -13.49
C ALA A 66 4.60 4.12 -13.45
N ARG A 67 5.90 3.77 -13.33
CA ARG A 67 6.33 2.37 -13.19
C ARG A 67 5.65 1.68 -12.00
N GLY A 68 5.56 2.34 -10.85
CA GLY A 68 4.92 1.77 -9.66
C GLY A 68 3.42 1.53 -9.86
N LEU A 69 2.73 2.44 -10.54
CA LEU A 69 1.30 2.31 -10.86
C LEU A 69 1.07 1.17 -11.86
N LEU A 70 1.87 1.12 -12.91
CA LEU A 70 1.83 0.04 -13.93
C LEU A 70 2.08 -1.34 -13.30
N ALA A 71 3.06 -1.44 -12.41
CA ALA A 71 3.36 -2.69 -11.70
C ALA A 71 2.19 -3.17 -10.81
N SER A 72 1.24 -2.29 -10.50
CA SER A 72 0.01 -2.60 -9.77
C SER A 72 -1.21 -2.79 -10.68
N GLY A 73 -1.00 -2.99 -12.00
CA GLY A 73 -2.07 -3.27 -12.96
C GLY A 73 -2.85 -2.04 -13.46
N ALA A 74 -2.45 -0.81 -13.09
CA ALA A 74 -3.18 0.40 -13.46
C ALA A 74 -3.13 0.70 -14.97
N ARG A 75 -4.19 1.36 -15.48
CA ARG A 75 -4.17 2.05 -16.76
C ARG A 75 -3.63 3.47 -16.53
N VAL A 76 -2.39 3.70 -16.95
CA VAL A 76 -1.67 4.96 -16.69
C VAL A 76 -1.66 5.82 -17.95
N THR A 77 -2.23 7.02 -17.85
CA THR A 77 -2.05 8.08 -18.84
C THR A 77 -0.96 9.03 -18.34
N VAL A 78 0.03 9.28 -19.16
CA VAL A 78 1.08 10.28 -18.91
C VAL A 78 0.87 11.48 -19.81
N VAL A 79 0.80 12.66 -19.23
CA VAL A 79 0.66 13.91 -19.97
C VAL A 79 1.88 14.79 -19.70
N ALA A 80 2.60 15.19 -20.76
CA ALA A 80 3.73 16.11 -20.64
C ALA A 80 4.06 16.75 -21.98
N PRO A 81 4.50 18.01 -22.05
CA PRO A 81 4.88 18.67 -23.30
C PRO A 81 6.17 18.09 -23.91
N ARG A 82 6.98 17.39 -23.10
CA ARG A 82 8.22 16.72 -23.53
C ARG A 82 8.40 15.41 -22.79
N ILE A 83 8.91 14.39 -23.49
CA ILE A 83 9.13 13.05 -22.94
C ILE A 83 10.61 12.82 -22.66
N GLY A 84 10.95 12.61 -21.39
CA GLY A 84 12.32 12.31 -20.96
C GLY A 84 12.75 10.88 -21.27
N ALA A 85 14.08 10.61 -21.24
CA ALA A 85 14.65 9.31 -21.55
C ALA A 85 14.09 8.17 -20.67
N HIS A 86 13.89 8.42 -19.38
CA HIS A 86 13.34 7.43 -18.44
C HIS A 86 11.91 7.02 -18.80
N MET A 87 11.08 7.95 -19.26
CA MET A 87 9.72 7.66 -19.69
C MET A 87 9.71 6.89 -21.02
N LYS A 88 10.60 7.23 -21.95
CA LYS A 88 10.78 6.47 -23.21
C LYS A 88 11.18 5.02 -22.93
N ALA A 89 12.11 4.81 -22.01
CA ALA A 89 12.53 3.46 -21.59
C ALA A 89 11.37 2.70 -20.94
N LEU A 90 10.58 3.36 -20.09
CA LEU A 90 9.41 2.75 -19.47
C LEU A 90 8.35 2.34 -20.49
N ALA A 91 8.13 3.14 -21.53
CA ALA A 91 7.16 2.85 -22.58
C ALA A 91 7.56 1.64 -23.46
N ALA A 92 8.85 1.28 -23.47
CA ALA A 92 9.36 0.10 -24.17
C ALA A 92 9.40 -1.17 -23.29
N ASP A 93 9.13 -1.05 -22.00
CA ASP A 93 9.24 -2.14 -21.02
C ASP A 93 7.85 -2.77 -20.78
N PRO A 94 7.69 -4.10 -20.96
CA PRO A 94 6.41 -4.76 -20.69
C PRO A 94 6.05 -4.66 -19.20
N SER A 95 4.78 -4.34 -18.95
CA SER A 95 4.26 -4.15 -17.60
C SER A 95 2.87 -4.78 -17.50
N PRO A 96 2.42 -5.22 -16.31
CA PRO A 96 1.05 -5.70 -16.11
C PRO A 96 -0.02 -4.67 -16.47
N GLY A 97 0.26 -3.38 -16.22
CA GLY A 97 -0.65 -2.28 -16.55
C GLY A 97 -0.51 -1.79 -18.00
N THR A 98 -1.36 -0.84 -18.37
CA THR A 98 -1.36 -0.20 -19.69
C THR A 98 -0.83 1.23 -19.59
N LEU A 99 0.07 1.61 -20.50
CA LEU A 99 0.64 2.95 -20.57
C LEU A 99 0.22 3.67 -21.85
N VAL A 100 -0.36 4.85 -21.69
CA VAL A 100 -0.60 5.82 -22.76
C VAL A 100 0.21 7.08 -22.48
N VAL A 101 0.94 7.59 -23.48
CA VAL A 101 1.76 8.81 -23.34
C VAL A 101 1.27 9.85 -24.32
N GLU A 102 0.81 10.97 -23.80
CA GLU A 102 0.30 12.10 -24.57
C GLU A 102 1.27 13.28 -24.51
N VAL A 103 1.83 13.65 -25.66
CA VAL A 103 2.80 14.76 -25.78
C VAL A 103 2.07 16.08 -25.91
N ARG A 104 1.65 16.65 -24.80
CA ARG A 104 0.95 17.93 -24.70
C ARG A 104 1.02 18.49 -23.28
N PRO A 105 0.71 19.78 -23.08
CA PRO A 105 0.46 20.32 -21.75
C PRO A 105 -0.77 19.66 -21.08
N TYR A 106 -0.80 19.71 -19.74
CA TYR A 106 -1.99 19.40 -18.94
C TYR A 106 -3.16 20.32 -19.29
N ARG A 107 -4.36 19.80 -19.26
CA ARG A 107 -5.62 20.53 -19.51
C ARG A 107 -6.55 20.35 -18.33
N SER A 108 -6.82 21.44 -17.61
CA SER A 108 -7.82 21.43 -16.53
C SER A 108 -9.23 21.18 -17.12
N PRO A 109 -10.09 20.36 -16.48
CA PRO A 109 -9.89 19.61 -15.22
C PRO A 109 -9.64 18.11 -15.43
N GLU A 110 -8.81 17.67 -16.39
CA GLU A 110 -8.65 16.24 -16.74
C GLU A 110 -8.22 15.33 -15.56
N ALA A 111 -7.73 15.90 -14.46
CA ALA A 111 -7.46 15.15 -13.24
C ALA A 111 -8.72 14.48 -12.65
N ALA A 112 -9.91 15.01 -12.93
CA ALA A 112 -11.19 14.52 -12.40
C ALA A 112 -11.58 13.13 -12.93
N ASP A 113 -11.05 12.72 -14.09
CA ASP A 113 -11.45 11.48 -14.77
C ASP A 113 -10.64 10.25 -14.28
N HIS A 114 -9.84 10.42 -13.23
CA HIS A 114 -8.91 9.40 -12.74
C HIS A 114 -9.12 9.08 -11.26
N LEU A 115 -8.81 7.83 -10.86
CA LEU A 115 -8.83 7.43 -9.45
C LEU A 115 -7.66 8.04 -8.68
N LEU A 116 -6.48 8.10 -9.31
CA LEU A 116 -5.27 8.59 -8.69
C LEU A 116 -4.47 9.43 -9.67
N VAL A 117 -4.03 10.59 -9.21
CA VAL A 117 -3.23 11.54 -9.98
C VAL A 117 -1.87 11.73 -9.34
N VAL A 118 -0.83 11.74 -10.13
CA VAL A 118 0.53 12.13 -9.73
C VAL A 118 0.93 13.38 -10.48
N SER A 119 1.21 14.46 -9.75
CA SER A 119 1.78 15.68 -10.29
C SER A 119 3.30 15.71 -10.06
N ALA A 120 4.07 15.72 -11.14
CA ALA A 120 5.53 15.60 -11.16
C ALA A 120 6.15 16.41 -12.31
N THR A 121 5.64 17.60 -12.55
CA THR A 121 6.06 18.45 -13.68
C THR A 121 7.38 19.17 -13.42
N GLY A 122 7.67 19.47 -12.16
CA GLY A 122 8.75 20.36 -11.74
C GLY A 122 8.39 21.85 -11.91
N ASP A 123 7.16 22.16 -12.33
CA ASP A 123 6.61 23.51 -12.36
C ASP A 123 5.56 23.66 -11.25
N PRO A 124 5.85 24.43 -10.19
CA PRO A 124 4.95 24.56 -9.05
C PRO A 124 3.57 25.11 -9.39
N ALA A 125 3.47 25.96 -10.44
CA ALA A 125 2.20 26.52 -10.87
C ALA A 125 1.30 25.46 -11.53
N VAL A 126 1.87 24.65 -12.41
CA VAL A 126 1.15 23.52 -13.03
C VAL A 126 0.78 22.48 -11.98
N ASP A 127 1.72 22.12 -11.09
CA ASP A 127 1.48 21.14 -10.01
C ASP A 127 0.37 21.61 -9.06
N ALA A 128 0.25 22.93 -8.82
CA ALA A 128 -0.85 23.49 -8.02
C ALA A 128 -2.22 23.37 -8.72
N VAL A 129 -2.28 23.62 -10.02
CA VAL A 129 -3.53 23.47 -10.81
C VAL A 129 -3.97 22.02 -10.83
N VAL A 130 -3.06 21.07 -11.12
CA VAL A 130 -3.36 19.62 -11.12
C VAL A 130 -3.90 19.17 -9.76
N ALA A 131 -3.28 19.64 -8.67
CA ALA A 131 -3.72 19.29 -7.32
C ALA A 131 -5.08 19.88 -6.98
N ALA A 132 -5.34 21.13 -7.37
CA ALA A 132 -6.62 21.79 -7.16
C ALA A 132 -7.76 21.08 -7.91
N ASP A 133 -7.55 20.72 -9.15
CA ASP A 133 -8.53 19.98 -9.96
C ASP A 133 -8.85 18.61 -9.34
N ALA A 134 -7.82 17.87 -8.94
CA ALA A 134 -7.99 16.57 -8.31
C ALA A 134 -8.73 16.67 -6.96
N VAL A 135 -8.38 17.64 -6.11
CA VAL A 135 -9.08 17.89 -4.84
C VAL A 135 -10.54 18.27 -5.06
N ALA A 136 -10.81 19.15 -6.01
CA ALA A 136 -12.19 19.57 -6.34
C ALA A 136 -13.06 18.40 -6.80
N ALA A 137 -12.46 17.41 -7.47
CA ALA A 137 -13.14 16.20 -7.94
C ALA A 137 -13.19 15.07 -6.90
N GLY A 138 -12.54 15.22 -5.73
CA GLY A 138 -12.40 14.11 -4.76
C GLY A 138 -11.43 13.02 -5.20
N THR A 139 -10.60 13.27 -6.20
CA THR A 139 -9.60 12.36 -6.74
C THR A 139 -8.37 12.32 -5.82
N LEU A 140 -7.79 11.11 -5.64
CA LEU A 140 -6.55 10.96 -4.89
C LEU A 140 -5.38 11.63 -5.63
N VAL A 141 -4.63 12.50 -4.98
CA VAL A 141 -3.50 13.19 -5.62
C VAL A 141 -2.22 13.13 -4.82
N ASN A 142 -1.13 12.74 -5.50
CA ASN A 142 0.24 12.80 -4.99
C ASN A 142 1.01 13.92 -5.70
N ARG A 143 1.45 14.93 -4.97
CA ARG A 143 2.43 15.90 -5.48
C ARG A 143 3.85 15.41 -5.21
N ALA A 144 4.65 15.30 -6.26
CA ALA A 144 6.00 14.76 -6.18
C ALA A 144 7.05 15.81 -5.78
N ASP A 145 6.73 17.08 -5.90
CA ASP A 145 7.59 18.24 -5.58
C ASP A 145 7.49 18.71 -4.13
N SER A 146 6.50 18.19 -3.39
CA SER A 146 6.26 18.59 -2.00
C SER A 146 7.35 18.06 -1.05
N GLY A 147 8.60 18.49 -1.30
CA GLY A 147 9.67 18.49 -0.30
C GLY A 147 9.43 19.51 0.81
N GLY A 148 8.33 20.25 0.72
CA GLY A 148 7.83 21.15 1.74
C GLY A 148 6.90 20.47 2.73
N ASP A 149 6.48 21.20 3.71
CA ASP A 149 5.59 20.82 4.80
C ASP A 149 4.21 20.28 4.33
N GLY A 150 3.92 20.29 3.00
CA GLY A 150 2.69 19.80 2.40
C GLY A 150 1.43 20.39 3.06
N THR A 151 1.43 21.69 3.42
CA THR A 151 0.30 22.41 4.00
C THR A 151 -0.55 23.05 2.91
N GLY A 152 -1.85 23.15 3.16
CA GLY A 152 -2.79 23.84 2.31
C GLY A 152 -3.61 22.93 1.37
N PRO A 153 -4.64 23.49 0.74
CA PRO A 153 -5.61 22.74 -0.07
C PRO A 153 -5.01 22.07 -1.32
N THR A 154 -3.78 22.47 -1.71
CA THR A 154 -3.06 21.90 -2.86
C THR A 154 -1.94 20.92 -2.45
N ALA A 155 -1.90 20.49 -1.20
CA ALA A 155 -0.81 19.70 -0.61
C ALA A 155 -0.80 18.21 -1.00
N GLY A 156 -1.69 17.76 -1.85
CA GLY A 156 -1.87 16.35 -2.17
C GLY A 156 -2.55 15.55 -1.04
N SER A 157 -3.45 14.64 -1.41
CA SER A 157 -4.23 13.82 -0.47
C SER A 157 -3.56 12.50 -0.12
N VAL A 158 -2.58 12.03 -0.93
CA VAL A 158 -1.87 10.76 -0.70
C VAL A 158 -0.36 10.92 -0.73
N ARG A 159 0.32 10.11 0.06
CA ARG A 159 1.77 9.98 0.08
C ARG A 159 2.17 8.58 -0.30
N PHE A 160 3.24 8.43 -1.07
CA PHE A 160 3.78 7.13 -1.41
C PHE A 160 4.91 6.78 -0.43
N PRO A 161 4.73 5.74 0.40
CA PRO A 161 5.76 5.29 1.33
C PRO A 161 6.94 4.65 0.60
N ALA A 162 8.01 4.35 1.33
CA ALA A 162 9.03 3.43 0.85
C ALA A 162 8.46 2.00 0.89
N VAL A 163 8.54 1.27 -0.22
CA VAL A 163 7.92 -0.06 -0.39
C VAL A 163 8.98 -1.11 -0.62
N HIS A 164 8.85 -2.25 0.05
CA HIS A 164 9.52 -3.51 -0.26
C HIS A 164 8.45 -4.55 -0.57
N ARG A 165 8.65 -5.34 -1.64
CA ARG A 165 7.77 -6.44 -2.01
C ARG A 165 8.59 -7.72 -2.14
N ASP A 166 8.06 -8.80 -1.57
CA ASP A 166 8.57 -10.14 -1.74
C ASP A 166 7.39 -11.10 -1.90
N GLY A 167 7.13 -11.52 -3.15
CA GLY A 167 5.92 -12.26 -3.52
C GLY A 167 4.65 -11.53 -3.07
N PRO A 168 3.79 -12.18 -2.26
CA PRO A 168 2.55 -11.57 -1.78
C PRO A 168 2.75 -10.62 -0.60
N VAL A 169 3.95 -10.55 -0.02
CA VAL A 169 4.23 -9.71 1.14
C VAL A 169 4.63 -8.32 0.70
N THR A 170 3.94 -7.32 1.22
CA THR A 170 4.28 -5.91 1.03
C THR A 170 4.61 -5.28 2.39
N LEU A 171 5.81 -4.71 2.50
CA LEU A 171 6.25 -3.91 3.63
C LEU A 171 6.33 -2.45 3.20
N THR A 172 5.68 -1.57 3.93
CA THR A 172 5.72 -0.13 3.69
C THR A 172 6.28 0.63 4.89
N VAL A 173 7.07 1.66 4.62
CA VAL A 173 7.63 2.54 5.65
C VAL A 173 7.35 3.99 5.30
N SER A 174 6.63 4.67 6.18
CA SER A 174 6.38 6.10 6.12
C SER A 174 7.03 6.79 7.31
N THR A 175 7.63 7.96 7.07
CA THR A 175 8.30 8.77 8.09
C THR A 175 7.64 10.14 8.26
N ALA A 176 6.39 10.28 7.84
CA ALA A 176 5.58 11.52 7.93
C ALA A 176 6.29 12.78 7.37
N GLY A 177 7.22 12.60 6.41
CA GLY A 177 7.96 13.70 5.82
C GLY A 177 9.34 13.96 6.44
N SER A 178 9.75 13.20 7.47
CA SER A 178 11.07 13.38 8.13
C SER A 178 12.26 13.13 7.20
N GLY A 179 12.06 12.47 6.08
CA GLY A 179 13.07 12.36 5.01
C GLY A 179 13.01 11.04 4.23
N PRO A 180 13.16 11.11 2.90
CA PRO A 180 13.15 9.91 2.06
C PRO A 180 14.29 8.94 2.37
N ALA A 181 15.47 9.44 2.72
CA ALA A 181 16.62 8.63 3.07
C ALA A 181 16.36 7.76 4.32
N LEU A 182 15.75 8.34 5.35
CA LEU A 182 15.35 7.61 6.56
C LEU A 182 14.34 6.51 6.24
N ALA A 183 13.31 6.81 5.44
CA ALA A 183 12.31 5.82 5.04
C ALA A 183 12.94 4.64 4.27
N LEU A 184 13.86 4.92 3.35
CA LEU A 184 14.59 3.90 2.59
C LEU A 184 15.49 3.06 3.49
N TRP A 185 16.20 3.67 4.44
CA TRP A 185 17.07 2.98 5.38
C TRP A 185 16.26 2.06 6.30
N LEU A 186 15.17 2.56 6.90
CA LEU A 186 14.26 1.77 7.75
C LEU A 186 13.65 0.61 6.96
N ARG A 187 13.18 0.85 5.73
CA ARG A 187 12.67 -0.20 4.85
C ARG A 187 13.68 -1.31 4.62
N ALA A 188 14.95 -0.95 4.33
CA ALA A 188 16.00 -1.95 4.09
C ALA A 188 16.26 -2.80 5.34
N ARG A 189 16.30 -2.19 6.52
CA ARG A 189 16.48 -2.91 7.80
C ARG A 189 15.29 -3.84 8.11
N ALA A 190 14.07 -3.35 7.92
CA ALA A 190 12.87 -4.14 8.16
C ALA A 190 12.77 -5.31 7.16
N ALA A 191 13.09 -5.08 5.88
CA ALA A 191 13.13 -6.14 4.88
C ALA A 191 14.18 -7.22 5.22
N ALA A 192 15.36 -6.81 5.69
CA ALA A 192 16.39 -7.76 6.14
C ALA A 192 15.94 -8.59 7.36
N ALA A 193 15.13 -8.03 8.24
CA ALA A 193 14.59 -8.72 9.40
C ALA A 193 13.48 -9.73 9.05
N LEU A 194 12.79 -9.57 7.91
CA LEU A 194 11.81 -10.55 7.43
C LEU A 194 12.48 -11.83 6.93
N GLY A 195 13.73 -11.75 6.51
CA GLY A 195 14.45 -12.88 5.91
C GLY A 195 14.10 -13.11 4.43
N PRO A 196 14.85 -14.00 3.76
CA PRO A 196 14.71 -14.21 2.31
C PRO A 196 13.49 -15.07 1.93
N ASP A 197 12.89 -15.79 2.87
CA ASP A 197 11.90 -16.82 2.61
C ASP A 197 10.47 -16.42 2.99
N VAL A 198 10.25 -15.14 3.32
CA VAL A 198 8.93 -14.65 3.77
C VAL A 198 7.84 -14.84 2.71
N ALA A 199 8.18 -14.71 1.42
CA ALA A 199 7.24 -14.97 0.34
C ALA A 199 6.82 -16.44 0.27
N LEU A 200 7.74 -17.36 0.56
CA LEU A 200 7.46 -18.79 0.59
C LEU A 200 6.59 -19.15 1.79
N LEU A 201 6.92 -18.62 2.97
CA LEU A 201 6.08 -18.77 4.17
C LEU A 201 4.66 -18.28 3.92
N ALA A 202 4.49 -17.10 3.32
CA ALA A 202 3.18 -16.54 3.01
C ALA A 202 2.38 -17.44 2.05
N ARG A 203 3.03 -18.06 1.05
CA ARG A 203 2.37 -19.02 0.16
C ARG A 203 1.90 -20.28 0.89
N LEU A 204 2.75 -20.87 1.73
CA LEU A 204 2.40 -22.05 2.52
C LEU A 204 1.22 -21.77 3.46
N VAL A 205 1.18 -20.61 4.08
CA VAL A 205 0.06 -20.19 4.93
C VAL A 205 -1.22 -20.00 4.09
N ALA A 206 -1.11 -19.44 2.89
CA ALA A 206 -2.26 -19.31 1.98
C ALA A 206 -2.82 -20.66 1.55
N GLU A 207 -1.94 -21.64 1.23
CA GLU A 207 -2.32 -23.03 0.94
C GLU A 207 -3.10 -23.67 2.11
N ALA A 208 -2.57 -23.54 3.33
CA ALA A 208 -3.22 -24.07 4.53
C ALA A 208 -4.57 -23.39 4.82
N ARG A 209 -4.68 -22.08 4.60
CA ARG A 209 -5.95 -21.35 4.74
C ARG A 209 -7.00 -21.80 3.73
N THR A 210 -6.59 -22.05 2.49
CA THR A 210 -7.50 -22.60 1.46
C THR A 210 -7.99 -23.98 1.87
N ALA A 211 -7.09 -24.88 2.29
CA ALA A 211 -7.46 -26.21 2.76
C ALA A 211 -8.46 -26.18 3.94
N LEU A 212 -8.26 -25.25 4.89
CA LEU A 212 -9.22 -25.01 5.99
C LEU A 212 -10.60 -24.61 5.47
N GLN A 213 -10.65 -23.68 4.54
CA GLN A 213 -11.90 -23.20 3.93
C GLN A 213 -12.64 -24.33 3.20
N ASP A 214 -11.91 -25.19 2.49
CA ASP A 214 -12.47 -26.36 1.78
C ASP A 214 -13.11 -27.38 2.73
N THR A 215 -12.64 -27.42 4.01
CA THR A 215 -13.28 -28.23 5.07
C THR A 215 -14.46 -27.52 5.75
N GLY A 216 -14.82 -26.30 5.33
CA GLY A 216 -15.87 -25.49 5.95
C GLY A 216 -15.45 -24.84 7.27
N ARG A 217 -14.18 -24.92 7.66
CA ARG A 217 -13.66 -24.29 8.90
C ARG A 217 -13.30 -22.84 8.66
N ALA A 218 -13.62 -22.01 9.65
CA ALA A 218 -13.23 -20.59 9.62
C ALA A 218 -11.73 -20.45 9.92
N THR A 219 -11.03 -19.65 9.13
CA THR A 219 -9.57 -19.43 9.27
C THR A 219 -9.20 -18.62 10.52
N ASP A 220 -10.15 -17.88 11.10
CA ASP A 220 -10.03 -17.15 12.37
C ASP A 220 -10.18 -18.05 13.60
N SER A 221 -10.55 -19.32 13.42
CA SER A 221 -10.55 -20.32 14.50
C SER A 221 -9.15 -20.82 14.88
N ILE A 222 -8.13 -20.46 14.11
CA ILE A 222 -6.73 -20.85 14.34
C ILE A 222 -5.98 -19.67 14.97
N ASP A 223 -5.27 -19.93 16.07
CA ASP A 223 -4.23 -19.02 16.56
C ASP A 223 -2.96 -19.19 15.70
N TRP A 224 -2.81 -18.30 14.74
CA TRP A 224 -1.71 -18.36 13.76
C TRP A 224 -0.36 -17.99 14.36
N GLY A 225 -0.28 -17.28 15.50
CA GLY A 225 0.97 -16.87 16.12
C GLY A 225 1.89 -18.08 16.40
N PRO A 226 1.49 -19.03 17.27
CA PRO A 226 2.27 -20.23 17.56
C PRO A 226 2.55 -21.11 16.33
N VAL A 227 1.61 -21.16 15.36
CA VAL A 227 1.80 -21.89 14.10
C VAL A 227 2.96 -21.30 13.30
N LEU A 228 3.00 -19.98 13.18
CA LEU A 228 4.06 -19.29 12.44
C LEU A 228 5.41 -19.38 13.15
N ASP A 229 5.43 -19.30 14.49
CA ASP A 229 6.66 -19.43 15.29
C ASP A 229 7.31 -20.82 15.12
N GLU A 230 6.52 -21.88 14.90
CA GLU A 230 7.03 -23.22 14.62
C GLU A 230 7.45 -23.40 13.16
N VAL A 231 6.71 -22.84 12.22
CA VAL A 231 6.88 -23.11 10.78
C VAL A 231 7.93 -22.22 10.13
N ALA A 232 8.03 -20.95 10.53
CA ALA A 232 8.96 -20.01 9.90
C ALA A 232 10.44 -20.46 9.96
N PRO A 233 10.97 -21.01 11.07
CA PRO A 233 12.32 -21.55 11.09
C PRO A 233 12.53 -22.71 10.11
N LEU A 234 11.55 -23.60 9.96
CA LEU A 234 11.64 -24.72 9.02
C LEU A 234 11.74 -24.23 7.56
N VAL A 235 10.99 -23.17 7.23
CA VAL A 235 11.05 -22.55 5.90
C VAL A 235 12.41 -21.91 5.67
N ALA A 236 12.95 -21.19 6.65
CA ALA A 236 14.27 -20.55 6.58
C ALA A 236 15.41 -21.57 6.44
N GLU A 237 15.26 -22.79 6.98
CA GLU A 237 16.20 -23.91 6.85
C GLU A 237 15.99 -24.71 5.56
N GLY A 238 15.02 -24.38 4.71
CA GLY A 238 14.69 -25.11 3.50
C GLY A 238 13.97 -26.44 3.73
N ARG A 239 13.50 -26.72 4.93
CA ARG A 239 12.82 -27.96 5.35
C ARG A 239 11.33 -27.92 5.02
N LEU A 240 11.01 -27.73 3.73
CA LEU A 240 9.65 -27.41 3.28
C LEU A 240 8.63 -28.51 3.54
N ASP A 241 9.04 -29.79 3.43
CA ASP A 241 8.13 -30.91 3.69
C ASP A 241 7.77 -31.01 5.18
N GLU A 242 8.70 -30.64 6.06
CA GLU A 242 8.43 -30.57 7.50
C GLU A 242 7.55 -29.38 7.82
N ALA A 243 7.79 -28.23 7.22
CA ALA A 243 6.94 -27.06 7.34
C ALA A 243 5.48 -27.34 6.94
N ARG A 244 5.27 -28.03 5.82
CA ARG A 244 3.92 -28.46 5.37
C ARG A 244 3.27 -29.42 6.35
N ARG A 245 4.01 -30.45 6.83
CA ARG A 245 3.49 -31.38 7.84
C ARG A 245 3.11 -30.69 9.14
N SER A 246 3.94 -29.73 9.60
CA SER A 246 3.63 -28.94 10.79
C SER A 246 2.40 -28.07 10.61
N LEU A 247 2.27 -27.38 9.47
CA LEU A 247 1.06 -26.64 9.14
C LEU A 247 -0.17 -27.54 9.17
N ALA A 248 -0.15 -28.66 8.47
CA ALA A 248 -1.27 -29.60 8.43
C ALA A 248 -1.65 -30.10 9.83
N ARG A 249 -0.67 -30.49 10.66
CA ARG A 249 -0.89 -30.94 12.03
C ARG A 249 -1.48 -29.85 12.94
N LEU A 250 -0.96 -28.64 12.88
CA LEU A 250 -1.37 -27.53 13.75
C LEU A 250 -2.70 -26.92 13.33
N THR A 251 -3.01 -26.94 12.05
CA THR A 251 -4.30 -26.47 11.53
C THR A 251 -5.36 -27.57 11.42
N GLY A 252 -4.96 -28.81 11.45
CA GLY A 252 -5.86 -29.99 11.38
C GLY A 252 -6.44 -30.22 9.97
N VAL A 253 -5.66 -29.96 8.92
CA VAL A 253 -6.00 -30.19 7.49
C VAL A 253 -4.87 -30.89 6.76
#